data_a25f77da9ac56206a0e779f9f7e726f3
#
_entry.id   a25f77da9ac56206a0e779f9f7e726f3
#
_cell.length_a   1.000
_cell.length_b   1.000
_cell.length_c   1.000
_cell.angle_alpha   90.00
_cell.angle_beta   90.00
_cell.angle_gamma   90.00
#
_symmetry.space_group_name_H-M   'P 1'
#
loop_
_entity.id
_entity.type
_entity.pdbx_description
1 polymer ?
#
loop_
_entity_poly.entity_id
_entity_poly.type
_entity_poly.pdbx_seq_one_letter_code
_entity_poly.pdbx_strand_id
1 'polypeptide(L)'
;MQDLNKLYEIGKSPIPDEVYDRIFGDSDTLGNAGDSEHLFRMGSIRKLYEGEGTIPTEYLTDCTETTKLDGLACRIIYHRGKLVSAATRGDGKSGTNITHKVKCLASVPPEFDSSFPTVQIRGEIVASKDVQNSRNVVAGAVTHEQDIAEFIRKSELNGFCFVAYDIEGIELKTFQDNLQVLDKLGFYTPINHDMSLFPNDGKVLRINNNKAYYESGFTGNYKNGIIAVKTRKEAVLTKLLSVVWQVSPKGAVVPVAELEPVDIDGAMVSRATLNNNDFLRVLIEDKGLKLGSTVGIIRAGEIIPSIVSILDDGTEDILAPTECPSCGTELEEDGVHLCCHNTECPAQIARLVQHFFSTIGIKGMGIKTAEKFNLPPAEIIDLTEESIIAIIGNKLGRKLYEQITEVKNAGVSSSVLLQAMSIPMVGKQASELLPNPYTWDIDIDFSKFLGNKRAIARSLSLWYSTTFLDIWKGVWPLPVLSSVPTKAANLSVCVTGKIPGYTRTQLATELSKYGVEITDSVTKKTQFLICEQQSTSSSYKKAEQLSIPILPLKLFLEKLENDNQI
;
A
#
# COMPACT_ATOMS: atom_id res chain seq x y z
N MET A 1 -19.62 10.25 -11.43
CA MET A 1 -20.14 9.74 -10.12
C MET A 1 -20.32 8.21 -10.11
N GLN A 2 -21.05 7.62 -11.07
CA GLN A 2 -21.24 6.15 -11.11
C GLN A 2 -19.93 5.34 -11.13
N ASP A 3 -18.89 5.85 -11.81
CA ASP A 3 -17.61 5.12 -11.89
C ASP A 3 -16.77 5.18 -10.60
N LEU A 4 -16.74 6.32 -9.91
CA LEU A 4 -16.04 6.42 -8.61
C LEU A 4 -16.69 5.56 -7.53
N ASN A 5 -18.01 5.59 -7.42
CA ASN A 5 -18.76 4.74 -6.50
C ASN A 5 -18.53 3.26 -6.83
N LYS A 6 -18.59 2.89 -8.10
CA LYS A 6 -18.33 1.52 -8.54
C LYS A 6 -16.90 1.07 -8.24
N LEU A 7 -15.92 1.94 -8.43
CA LEU A 7 -14.52 1.65 -8.06
C LEU A 7 -14.35 1.50 -6.54
N TYR A 8 -15.03 2.31 -5.75
CA TYR A 8 -15.04 2.19 -4.30
C TYR A 8 -15.65 0.86 -3.84
N GLU A 9 -16.80 0.48 -4.41
CA GLU A 9 -17.50 -0.77 -4.13
C GLU A 9 -16.65 -2.01 -4.37
N ILE A 10 -15.83 -2.01 -5.42
CA ILE A 10 -14.94 -3.13 -5.75
C ILE A 10 -13.56 -3.05 -5.07
N GLY A 11 -13.37 -2.12 -4.11
CA GLY A 11 -12.12 -1.93 -3.38
C GLY A 11 -10.96 -1.41 -4.23
N LYS A 12 -11.26 -0.74 -5.34
CA LYS A 12 -10.29 -0.13 -6.27
C LYS A 12 -10.40 1.39 -6.30
N SER A 13 -10.96 1.99 -5.26
CA SER A 13 -11.10 3.45 -5.19
C SER A 13 -9.74 4.14 -5.30
N PRO A 14 -9.62 5.15 -6.18
CA PRO A 14 -8.43 6.00 -6.23
C PRO A 14 -8.40 7.05 -5.12
N ILE A 15 -9.42 7.06 -4.24
CA ILE A 15 -9.61 8.02 -3.17
C ILE A 15 -9.49 7.27 -1.84
N PRO A 16 -8.74 7.78 -0.85
CA PRO A 16 -8.69 7.20 0.48
C PRO A 16 -10.07 7.09 1.14
N ASP A 17 -10.35 6.00 1.84
CA ASP A 17 -11.65 5.74 2.48
C ASP A 17 -12.10 6.90 3.38
N GLU A 18 -11.18 7.50 4.16
CA GLU A 18 -11.49 8.63 5.04
C GLU A 18 -11.97 9.88 4.26
N VAL A 19 -11.37 10.13 3.09
CA VAL A 19 -11.77 11.24 2.20
C VAL A 19 -13.09 10.92 1.53
N TYR A 20 -13.27 9.67 1.08
CA TYR A 20 -14.51 9.22 0.47
C TYR A 20 -15.70 9.35 1.44
N ASP A 21 -15.57 8.81 2.66
CA ASP A 21 -16.61 8.88 3.70
C ASP A 21 -17.01 10.32 4.04
N ARG A 22 -16.08 11.28 3.99
CA ARG A 22 -16.38 12.70 4.29
C ARG A 22 -17.09 13.42 3.14
N ILE A 23 -16.74 13.11 1.92
CA ILE A 23 -17.29 13.79 0.73
C ILE A 23 -18.61 13.18 0.30
N PHE A 24 -18.71 11.85 0.26
CA PHE A 24 -19.88 11.12 -0.24
C PHE A 24 -20.83 10.64 0.88
N GLY A 25 -20.38 10.65 2.12
CA GLY A 25 -21.10 10.07 3.25
C GLY A 25 -20.86 8.57 3.41
N ASP A 26 -21.54 7.97 4.39
CA ASP A 26 -21.40 6.54 4.68
C ASP A 26 -22.01 5.71 3.54
N SER A 27 -21.20 4.88 2.89
CA SER A 27 -21.67 4.00 1.83
C SER A 27 -22.17 2.68 2.42
N ASP A 28 -23.36 2.23 1.97
CA ASP A 28 -23.95 0.92 2.33
C ASP A 28 -23.30 -0.24 1.56
N THR A 29 -22.06 -0.07 1.12
CA THR A 29 -21.41 -1.03 0.25
C THR A 29 -20.74 -2.15 1.03
N LEU A 30 -21.06 -3.38 0.65
CA LEU A 30 -20.36 -4.59 1.01
C LEU A 30 -19.39 -4.96 -0.13
N GLY A 31 -18.39 -5.78 0.16
CA GLY A 31 -17.48 -6.31 -0.86
C GLY A 31 -18.19 -7.20 -1.88
N ASN A 32 -17.42 -7.76 -2.81
CA ASN A 32 -17.96 -8.70 -3.80
C ASN A 32 -18.31 -10.05 -3.17
N ALA A 33 -19.29 -10.74 -3.76
CA ALA A 33 -19.60 -12.13 -3.43
C ALA A 33 -18.37 -13.04 -3.58
N GLY A 34 -18.20 -13.98 -2.68
CA GLY A 34 -17.10 -14.93 -2.69
C GLY A 34 -17.59 -16.37 -2.90
N ASP A 35 -16.67 -17.31 -2.77
CA ASP A 35 -16.86 -18.75 -2.98
C ASP A 35 -17.23 -19.53 -1.71
N SER A 36 -17.40 -18.84 -0.58
CA SER A 36 -17.68 -19.47 0.72
C SER A 36 -18.83 -18.77 1.44
N GLU A 37 -19.99 -19.43 1.52
CA GLU A 37 -21.19 -18.92 2.17
C GLU A 37 -21.03 -18.78 3.69
N HIS A 38 -21.72 -17.79 4.26
CA HIS A 38 -21.80 -17.59 5.70
C HIS A 38 -23.01 -18.33 6.29
N LEU A 39 -22.84 -18.95 7.46
CA LEU A 39 -23.99 -19.52 8.21
C LEU A 39 -24.90 -18.42 8.74
N PHE A 40 -24.28 -17.30 9.18
CA PHE A 40 -24.99 -16.12 9.66
C PHE A 40 -24.45 -14.91 8.90
N ARG A 41 -25.37 -14.05 8.43
CA ARG A 41 -25.04 -12.88 7.59
C ARG A 41 -24.08 -11.93 8.31
N MET A 42 -23.01 -11.51 7.64
CA MET A 42 -22.03 -10.53 8.10
C MET A 42 -22.37 -9.12 7.58
N GLY A 43 -23.28 -8.43 8.23
CA GLY A 43 -23.68 -7.06 7.83
C GLY A 43 -22.60 -6.03 8.10
N SER A 44 -22.75 -4.87 7.45
CA SER A 44 -22.01 -3.66 7.78
C SER A 44 -22.49 -3.09 9.12
N ILE A 45 -21.65 -2.27 9.74
CA ILE A 45 -21.98 -1.52 10.96
C ILE A 45 -22.17 -0.06 10.55
N ARG A 46 -23.31 0.55 10.95
CA ARG A 46 -23.56 1.96 10.72
C ARG A 46 -22.54 2.81 11.47
N LYS A 47 -21.99 3.82 10.82
CA LYS A 47 -20.99 4.72 11.39
C LYS A 47 -21.67 5.95 11.99
N LEU A 48 -21.21 6.37 13.14
CA LEU A 48 -21.51 7.65 13.77
C LEU A 48 -20.19 8.32 14.10
N TYR A 49 -20.08 9.60 13.83
CA TYR A 49 -18.85 10.34 14.14
C TYR A 49 -19.05 11.18 15.39
N GLU A 50 -18.04 11.19 16.28
CA GLU A 50 -18.06 12.00 17.49
C GLU A 50 -18.26 13.48 17.15
N GLY A 51 -19.24 14.11 17.80
CA GLY A 51 -19.60 15.52 17.55
C GLY A 51 -20.54 15.76 16.36
N GLU A 52 -20.84 14.78 15.52
CA GLU A 52 -21.71 14.95 14.33
C GLU A 52 -23.13 14.37 14.50
N GLY A 53 -23.44 13.82 15.64
CA GLY A 53 -24.76 13.27 15.92
C GLY A 53 -24.90 12.79 17.35
N THR A 54 -26.14 12.43 17.73
CA THR A 54 -26.43 11.91 19.05
C THR A 54 -26.44 10.38 18.99
N ILE A 55 -25.73 9.73 19.90
CA ILE A 55 -25.83 8.27 20.06
C ILE A 55 -27.28 7.95 20.41
N PRO A 56 -28.00 7.07 19.64
CA PRO A 56 -29.38 6.71 19.94
C PRO A 56 -29.50 6.14 21.35
N THR A 57 -30.60 6.45 22.03
CA THR A 57 -30.80 6.16 23.46
C THR A 57 -30.69 4.65 23.78
N GLU A 58 -31.02 3.80 22.82
CA GLU A 58 -30.92 2.34 22.92
C GLU A 58 -29.49 1.84 23.16
N TYR A 59 -28.47 2.63 22.73
CA TYR A 59 -27.05 2.32 22.94
C TYR A 59 -26.47 2.95 24.20
N LEU A 60 -27.27 3.72 24.95
CA LEU A 60 -26.82 4.40 26.18
C LEU A 60 -27.17 3.62 27.45
N THR A 61 -28.10 2.67 27.38
CA THR A 61 -28.69 2.03 28.58
C THR A 61 -28.22 0.60 28.82
N ASP A 62 -28.12 -0.24 27.79
CA ASP A 62 -27.66 -1.64 27.89
C ASP A 62 -26.86 -2.04 26.66
N CYS A 63 -25.66 -1.49 26.56
CA CYS A 63 -24.73 -1.87 25.50
C CYS A 63 -23.36 -2.24 26.07
N THR A 64 -22.62 -3.01 25.30
CA THR A 64 -21.21 -3.30 25.53
C THR A 64 -20.37 -2.54 24.51
N GLU A 65 -19.39 -1.80 25.02
CA GLU A 65 -18.40 -1.09 24.22
C GLU A 65 -17.19 -1.97 23.97
N THR A 66 -16.71 -2.01 22.73
CA THR A 66 -15.47 -2.68 22.34
C THR A 66 -14.68 -1.78 21.37
N THR A 67 -13.36 -2.00 21.30
CA THR A 67 -12.49 -1.31 20.35
C THR A 67 -12.87 -1.66 18.92
N LYS A 68 -13.02 -0.66 18.06
CA LYS A 68 -13.20 -0.86 16.63
C LYS A 68 -11.85 -1.10 15.97
N LEU A 69 -11.50 -2.35 15.80
CA LEU A 69 -10.28 -2.78 15.13
C LEU A 69 -10.30 -2.42 13.64
N ASP A 70 -9.17 -2.04 13.11
CA ASP A 70 -8.98 -1.73 11.69
C ASP A 70 -8.13 -2.83 11.02
N GLY A 71 -8.81 -3.81 10.44
CA GLY A 71 -8.23 -4.98 9.83
C GLY A 71 -9.05 -5.54 8.68
N LEU A 72 -9.09 -6.85 8.58
CA LEU A 72 -9.89 -7.61 7.62
C LEU A 72 -10.92 -8.45 8.35
N ALA A 73 -12.20 -8.11 8.18
CA ALA A 73 -13.31 -8.84 8.76
C ALA A 73 -13.35 -10.30 8.24
N CYS A 74 -13.37 -11.24 9.16
CA CYS A 74 -13.31 -12.66 8.88
C CYS A 74 -14.30 -13.43 9.74
N ARG A 75 -14.89 -14.49 9.17
CA ARG A 75 -15.62 -15.51 9.94
C ARG A 75 -14.88 -16.84 9.92
N ILE A 76 -15.00 -17.60 11.01
CA ILE A 76 -14.49 -18.95 11.12
C ILE A 76 -15.67 -19.86 11.53
N ILE A 77 -15.86 -20.99 10.84
CA ILE A 77 -16.84 -22.00 11.19
C ILE A 77 -16.14 -23.16 11.86
N TYR A 78 -16.65 -23.54 13.02
CA TYR A 78 -16.32 -24.78 13.71
C TYR A 78 -17.51 -25.72 13.68
N HIS A 79 -17.24 -26.99 13.44
CA HIS A 79 -18.22 -28.06 13.57
C HIS A 79 -17.71 -29.09 14.57
N ARG A 80 -18.45 -29.30 15.63
CA ARG A 80 -18.05 -30.17 16.75
C ARG A 80 -16.61 -29.87 17.22
N GLY A 81 -16.36 -28.61 17.48
CA GLY A 81 -15.08 -28.10 17.97
C GLY A 81 -13.92 -28.07 16.95
N LYS A 82 -14.11 -28.57 15.72
CA LYS A 82 -13.04 -28.56 14.69
C LYS A 82 -13.25 -27.45 13.68
N LEU A 83 -12.16 -26.71 13.34
CA LEU A 83 -12.18 -25.68 12.32
C LEU A 83 -12.42 -26.28 10.93
N VAL A 84 -13.55 -25.93 10.31
CA VAL A 84 -13.98 -26.44 8.99
C VAL A 84 -13.73 -25.43 7.88
N SER A 85 -14.03 -24.16 8.12
CA SER A 85 -13.97 -23.12 7.08
C SER A 85 -13.72 -21.75 7.68
N ALA A 86 -12.97 -20.91 6.96
CA ALA A 86 -12.85 -19.50 7.24
C ALA A 86 -12.99 -18.68 5.94
N ALA A 87 -13.65 -17.52 6.02
CA ALA A 87 -13.86 -16.65 4.88
C ALA A 87 -13.85 -15.17 5.27
N THR A 88 -13.50 -14.30 4.33
CA THR A 88 -13.66 -12.85 4.47
C THR A 88 -15.14 -12.48 4.52
N ARG A 89 -15.47 -11.25 4.92
CA ARG A 89 -16.85 -10.76 4.97
C ARG A 89 -17.55 -10.80 3.60
N GLY A 90 -16.81 -10.44 2.52
CA GLY A 90 -17.38 -10.36 1.17
C GLY A 90 -18.60 -9.45 1.09
N ASP A 91 -19.66 -9.93 0.41
CA ASP A 91 -20.97 -9.25 0.28
C ASP A 91 -21.88 -9.42 1.50
N GLY A 92 -21.35 -9.96 2.58
CA GLY A 92 -22.10 -10.26 3.81
C GLY A 92 -22.91 -11.54 3.80
N LYS A 93 -23.10 -12.19 2.65
CA LYS A 93 -23.71 -13.51 2.48
C LYS A 93 -22.66 -14.57 2.17
N SER A 94 -21.64 -14.19 1.40
CA SER A 94 -20.51 -15.03 1.02
C SER A 94 -19.22 -14.23 0.97
N GLY A 95 -18.09 -14.87 1.22
CA GLY A 95 -16.76 -14.26 1.17
C GLY A 95 -15.72 -15.17 0.53
N THR A 96 -14.53 -14.65 0.30
CA THR A 96 -13.40 -15.43 -0.23
C THR A 96 -12.94 -16.44 0.80
N ASN A 97 -12.80 -17.71 0.39
CA ASN A 97 -12.29 -18.77 1.25
C ASN A 97 -10.81 -18.54 1.59
N ILE A 98 -10.52 -18.43 2.89
CA ILE A 98 -9.19 -18.21 3.44
C ILE A 98 -8.81 -19.26 4.50
N THR A 99 -9.48 -20.39 4.50
CA THR A 99 -9.36 -21.45 5.52
C THR A 99 -7.91 -21.88 5.73
N HIS A 100 -7.17 -22.12 4.65
CA HIS A 100 -5.78 -22.59 4.70
C HIS A 100 -4.83 -21.59 5.37
N LYS A 101 -5.10 -20.30 5.26
CA LYS A 101 -4.30 -19.23 5.88
C LYS A 101 -4.66 -19.02 7.34
N VAL A 102 -5.96 -19.00 7.63
CA VAL A 102 -6.46 -18.80 9.00
C VAL A 102 -5.98 -19.93 9.93
N LYS A 103 -5.88 -21.16 9.43
CA LYS A 103 -5.30 -22.29 10.17
C LYS A 103 -3.83 -22.10 10.58
N CYS A 104 -3.12 -21.19 9.93
CA CYS A 104 -1.70 -20.90 10.23
C CYS A 104 -1.55 -19.77 11.27
N LEU A 105 -2.64 -19.10 11.65
CA LEU A 105 -2.58 -18.04 12.66
C LEU A 105 -2.53 -18.64 14.07
N ALA A 106 -1.51 -18.32 14.85
CA ALA A 106 -1.35 -18.80 16.21
C ALA A 106 -2.50 -18.38 17.16
N SER A 107 -3.20 -17.29 16.83
CA SER A 107 -4.35 -16.77 17.58
C SER A 107 -5.67 -17.52 17.28
N VAL A 108 -5.65 -18.54 16.40
CA VAL A 108 -6.82 -19.32 16.03
C VAL A 108 -6.67 -20.75 16.55
N PRO A 109 -7.44 -21.16 17.56
CA PRO A 109 -7.42 -22.55 18.03
C PRO A 109 -7.78 -23.52 16.90
N PRO A 110 -7.00 -24.57 16.63
CA PRO A 110 -7.30 -25.55 15.58
C PRO A 110 -8.53 -26.39 15.93
N GLU A 111 -8.75 -26.62 17.22
CA GLU A 111 -9.88 -27.36 17.77
C GLU A 111 -10.16 -26.96 19.22
N PHE A 112 -11.38 -27.19 19.68
CA PHE A 112 -11.84 -27.10 21.07
C PHE A 112 -12.85 -28.19 21.39
N ASP A 113 -13.51 -28.14 22.53
CA ASP A 113 -14.44 -29.19 22.99
C ASP A 113 -15.48 -29.58 21.90
N SER A 114 -15.52 -30.87 21.57
CA SER A 114 -16.39 -31.43 20.54
C SER A 114 -17.88 -31.43 20.90
N SER A 115 -18.23 -31.09 22.14
CA SER A 115 -19.63 -30.90 22.57
C SER A 115 -20.28 -29.67 21.95
N PHE A 116 -19.50 -28.72 21.44
CA PHE A 116 -20.04 -27.56 20.75
C PHE A 116 -20.72 -27.94 19.43
N PRO A 117 -21.89 -27.36 19.13
CA PRO A 117 -22.55 -27.53 17.83
C PRO A 117 -21.75 -26.86 16.72
N THR A 118 -22.36 -26.71 15.55
CA THR A 118 -21.78 -25.86 14.51
C THR A 118 -21.95 -24.41 14.91
N VAL A 119 -20.82 -23.68 15.02
CA VAL A 119 -20.78 -22.27 15.38
C VAL A 119 -20.04 -21.44 14.31
N GLN A 120 -20.47 -20.20 14.15
CA GLN A 120 -19.74 -19.18 13.39
C GLN A 120 -19.14 -18.17 14.37
N ILE A 121 -17.81 -18.01 14.31
CA ILE A 121 -17.08 -17.02 15.08
C ILE A 121 -16.72 -15.88 14.14
N ARG A 122 -17.08 -14.66 14.51
CA ARG A 122 -16.69 -13.44 13.79
C ARG A 122 -15.54 -12.76 14.50
N GLY A 123 -14.64 -12.20 13.70
CA GLY A 123 -13.48 -11.47 14.20
C GLY A 123 -12.86 -10.61 13.13
N GLU A 124 -11.77 -9.99 13.52
CA GLU A 124 -10.93 -9.15 12.65
C GLU A 124 -9.53 -9.74 12.59
N ILE A 125 -8.98 -9.94 11.41
CA ILE A 125 -7.55 -10.23 11.25
C ILE A 125 -6.84 -8.89 11.20
N VAL A 126 -5.97 -8.63 12.17
CA VAL A 126 -5.22 -7.39 12.34
C VAL A 126 -3.72 -7.64 12.28
N ALA A 127 -2.94 -6.61 11.98
CA ALA A 127 -1.50 -6.61 12.15
C ALA A 127 -1.11 -5.76 13.36
N SER A 128 0.16 -5.80 13.78
CA SER A 128 0.67 -4.88 14.79
C SER A 128 0.47 -3.43 14.39
N LYS A 129 0.19 -2.56 15.36
CA LYS A 129 0.04 -1.10 15.16
C LYS A 129 1.26 -0.44 14.51
N ASP A 130 2.45 -1.00 14.72
CA ASP A 130 3.70 -0.48 14.15
C ASP A 130 3.85 -0.74 12.64
N VAL A 131 2.92 -1.52 12.05
CA VAL A 131 2.92 -1.83 10.62
C VAL A 131 2.21 -0.71 9.86
N GLN A 132 2.95 -0.01 9.01
CA GLN A 132 2.39 1.02 8.16
C GLN A 132 1.34 0.43 7.19
N ASN A 133 0.17 1.08 7.05
CA ASN A 133 -0.95 0.59 6.26
C ASN A 133 -1.37 -0.85 6.63
N SER A 134 -1.37 -1.16 7.91
CA SER A 134 -1.60 -2.48 8.51
C SER A 134 -2.79 -3.22 7.90
N ARG A 135 -3.95 -2.57 7.73
CA ARG A 135 -5.15 -3.14 7.09
C ARG A 135 -4.88 -3.64 5.67
N ASN A 136 -4.19 -2.84 4.83
CA ASN A 136 -3.86 -3.22 3.46
C ASN A 136 -2.83 -4.35 3.41
N VAL A 137 -1.88 -4.37 4.35
CA VAL A 137 -0.89 -5.45 4.48
C VAL A 137 -1.59 -6.77 4.82
N VAL A 138 -2.53 -6.77 5.78
CA VAL A 138 -3.34 -7.94 6.12
C VAL A 138 -4.19 -8.37 4.93
N ALA A 139 -4.98 -7.46 4.36
CA ALA A 139 -5.86 -7.77 3.23
C ALA A 139 -5.07 -8.36 2.04
N GLY A 140 -3.95 -7.75 1.68
CA GLY A 140 -3.07 -8.24 0.61
C GLY A 140 -2.51 -9.64 0.89
N ALA A 141 -2.00 -9.89 2.09
CA ALA A 141 -1.47 -11.19 2.47
C ALA A 141 -2.56 -12.28 2.52
N VAL A 142 -3.72 -11.94 3.09
CA VAL A 142 -4.82 -12.91 3.25
C VAL A 142 -5.51 -13.23 1.92
N THR A 143 -5.69 -12.26 1.02
CA THR A 143 -6.46 -12.47 -0.22
C THR A 143 -5.60 -12.79 -1.44
N HIS A 144 -4.40 -12.24 -1.56
CA HIS A 144 -3.60 -12.31 -2.80
C HIS A 144 -2.36 -13.19 -2.70
N GLU A 145 -1.83 -13.45 -1.49
CA GLU A 145 -0.69 -14.35 -1.36
C GLU A 145 -1.08 -15.79 -1.69
N GLN A 146 -0.35 -16.42 -2.62
CA GLN A 146 -0.62 -17.79 -3.05
C GLN A 146 0.30 -18.80 -2.33
N ASP A 147 1.50 -18.36 -1.94
CA ASP A 147 2.44 -19.18 -1.21
C ASP A 147 2.14 -19.13 0.30
N ILE A 148 1.81 -20.29 0.87
CA ILE A 148 1.50 -20.43 2.29
C ILE A 148 2.73 -20.18 3.17
N ALA A 149 3.92 -20.54 2.74
CA ALA A 149 5.14 -20.29 3.50
C ALA A 149 5.43 -18.78 3.58
N GLU A 150 5.24 -18.06 2.48
CA GLU A 150 5.37 -16.61 2.45
C GLU A 150 4.27 -15.93 3.27
N PHE A 151 3.04 -16.47 3.28
CA PHE A 151 1.98 -15.98 4.18
C PHE A 151 2.37 -16.13 5.66
N ILE A 152 2.89 -17.31 6.06
CA ILE A 152 3.33 -17.55 7.44
C ILE A 152 4.44 -16.56 7.80
N ARG A 153 5.45 -16.40 6.95
CA ARG A 153 6.54 -15.44 7.15
C ARG A 153 6.03 -14.01 7.33
N LYS A 154 5.09 -13.58 6.49
CA LYS A 154 4.47 -12.24 6.59
C LYS A 154 3.65 -12.10 7.87
N SER A 155 2.92 -13.14 8.24
CA SER A 155 2.09 -13.18 9.44
C SER A 155 2.94 -13.00 10.70
N GLU A 156 4.00 -13.77 10.85
CA GLU A 156 4.91 -13.67 11.99
C GLU A 156 5.59 -12.31 12.04
N LEU A 157 6.07 -11.85 10.88
CA LEU A 157 6.79 -10.60 10.73
C LEU A 157 5.97 -9.37 11.13
N ASN A 158 4.70 -9.34 10.75
CA ASN A 158 3.81 -8.21 10.96
C ASN A 158 2.86 -8.42 12.15
N GLY A 159 3.03 -9.52 12.91
CA GLY A 159 2.24 -9.83 14.09
C GLY A 159 0.75 -10.01 13.77
N PHE A 160 0.41 -10.81 12.72
CA PHE A 160 -1.00 -11.04 12.39
C PHE A 160 -1.71 -11.79 13.50
N CYS A 161 -2.86 -11.27 13.88
CA CYS A 161 -3.70 -11.82 14.95
C CYS A 161 -5.15 -11.82 14.51
N PHE A 162 -5.87 -12.91 14.75
CA PHE A 162 -7.33 -12.93 14.66
C PHE A 162 -7.91 -12.60 16.03
N VAL A 163 -8.62 -11.50 16.12
CA VAL A 163 -9.33 -11.07 17.34
C VAL A 163 -10.81 -11.39 17.15
N ALA A 164 -11.32 -12.33 17.94
CA ALA A 164 -12.72 -12.73 17.90
C ALA A 164 -13.58 -11.76 18.71
N TYR A 165 -14.72 -11.35 18.15
CA TYR A 165 -15.62 -10.43 18.82
C TYR A 165 -17.07 -10.92 18.88
N ASP A 166 -17.45 -12.02 18.20
CA ASP A 166 -18.80 -12.58 18.30
C ASP A 166 -18.81 -14.07 17.99
N ILE A 167 -19.77 -14.80 18.58
CA ILE A 167 -20.04 -16.23 18.34
C ILE A 167 -21.53 -16.44 18.13
N GLU A 168 -21.88 -17.14 17.07
CA GLU A 168 -23.27 -17.47 16.67
C GLU A 168 -23.43 -18.97 16.49
N GLY A 169 -24.67 -19.47 16.68
CA GLY A 169 -24.99 -20.90 16.63
C GLY A 169 -25.12 -21.57 18.01
N ILE A 170 -24.99 -20.79 19.08
CA ILE A 170 -25.29 -21.17 20.46
C ILE A 170 -26.14 -20.10 21.12
N GLU A 171 -26.98 -20.51 22.07
CA GLU A 171 -27.83 -19.58 22.82
C GLU A 171 -27.08 -19.04 24.03
N LEU A 172 -26.73 -17.77 24.00
CA LEU A 172 -26.15 -17.00 25.09
C LEU A 172 -27.04 -15.79 25.39
N LYS A 173 -27.14 -15.38 26.66
CA LYS A 173 -28.02 -14.29 27.05
C LYS A 173 -27.51 -12.92 26.66
N THR A 174 -26.22 -12.69 26.82
CA THR A 174 -25.61 -11.39 26.62
C THR A 174 -24.42 -11.44 25.69
N PHE A 175 -24.09 -10.30 25.10
CA PHE A 175 -22.86 -10.16 24.30
C PHE A 175 -21.60 -10.35 25.16
N GLN A 176 -21.63 -9.94 26.40
CA GLN A 176 -20.53 -10.22 27.33
C GLN A 176 -20.32 -11.72 27.52
N ASP A 177 -21.42 -12.53 27.58
CA ASP A 177 -21.30 -13.99 27.60
C ASP A 177 -20.62 -14.52 26.33
N ASN A 178 -20.94 -13.96 25.15
CA ASN A 178 -20.27 -14.32 23.89
C ASN A 178 -18.75 -14.13 23.98
N LEU A 179 -18.31 -12.96 24.48
CA LEU A 179 -16.88 -12.64 24.63
C LEU A 179 -16.21 -13.55 25.66
N GLN A 180 -16.87 -13.86 26.78
CA GLN A 180 -16.32 -14.76 27.79
C GLN A 180 -16.20 -16.20 27.29
N VAL A 181 -17.15 -16.66 26.46
CA VAL A 181 -17.08 -18.00 25.85
C VAL A 181 -15.91 -18.05 24.87
N LEU A 182 -15.74 -17.02 24.01
CA LEU A 182 -14.62 -16.93 23.10
C LEU A 182 -13.25 -16.92 23.81
N ASP A 183 -13.15 -16.21 24.93
CA ASP A 183 -11.97 -16.21 25.78
C ASP A 183 -11.65 -17.61 26.32
N LYS A 184 -12.66 -18.31 26.89
CA LYS A 184 -12.51 -19.69 27.40
C LYS A 184 -12.14 -20.69 26.30
N LEU A 185 -12.53 -20.43 25.05
CA LEU A 185 -12.15 -21.24 23.88
C LEU A 185 -10.73 -20.94 23.38
N GLY A 186 -10.04 -19.97 23.98
CA GLY A 186 -8.64 -19.63 23.67
C GLY A 186 -8.46 -18.61 22.55
N PHE A 187 -9.52 -17.88 22.18
CA PHE A 187 -9.39 -16.77 21.23
C PHE A 187 -8.89 -15.49 21.89
N TYR A 188 -8.18 -14.68 21.10
CA TYR A 188 -7.96 -13.28 21.44
C TYR A 188 -9.30 -12.54 21.35
N THR A 189 -9.67 -11.82 22.41
CA THR A 189 -10.92 -11.05 22.48
C THR A 189 -10.67 -9.65 23.03
N PRO A 190 -11.59 -8.69 22.79
CA PRO A 190 -11.47 -7.33 23.34
C PRO A 190 -11.49 -7.24 24.87
N ILE A 191 -11.79 -8.31 25.60
CA ILE A 191 -11.85 -8.31 27.07
C ILE A 191 -10.62 -8.91 27.75
N ASN A 192 -9.81 -9.71 27.04
CA ASN A 192 -8.67 -10.43 27.65
C ASN A 192 -7.30 -10.00 27.10
N HIS A 193 -7.28 -9.08 26.13
CA HIS A 193 -6.05 -8.61 25.50
C HIS A 193 -6.05 -7.09 25.38
N ASP A 194 -4.85 -6.52 25.38
CA ASP A 194 -4.65 -5.10 25.16
C ASP A 194 -4.87 -4.77 23.67
N MET A 195 -6.00 -4.15 23.37
CA MET A 195 -6.35 -3.75 22.01
C MET A 195 -5.55 -2.54 21.52
N SER A 196 -4.82 -1.83 22.38
CA SER A 196 -3.96 -0.72 21.99
C SER A 196 -2.75 -1.15 21.14
N LEU A 197 -2.44 -2.46 21.13
CA LEU A 197 -1.40 -3.07 20.30
C LEU A 197 -1.80 -3.16 18.83
N PHE A 198 -3.08 -2.98 18.51
CA PHE A 198 -3.62 -3.10 17.17
C PHE A 198 -4.16 -1.77 16.64
N PRO A 199 -4.18 -1.56 15.32
CA PRO A 199 -4.78 -0.39 14.72
C PRO A 199 -6.29 -0.39 14.96
N ASN A 200 -6.83 0.78 15.30
CA ASN A 200 -8.25 0.99 15.52
C ASN A 200 -8.67 2.37 15.01
N ASP A 201 -9.94 2.52 14.68
CA ASP A 201 -10.54 3.75 14.15
C ASP A 201 -11.76 4.23 14.95
N GLY A 202 -11.85 3.81 16.22
CA GLY A 202 -12.92 4.20 17.12
C GLY A 202 -13.39 3.08 18.02
N LYS A 203 -14.68 3.07 18.33
CA LYS A 203 -15.32 2.09 19.19
C LYS A 203 -16.59 1.53 18.56
N VAL A 204 -16.99 0.35 18.99
CA VAL A 204 -18.24 -0.31 18.61
C VAL A 204 -19.13 -0.42 19.84
N LEU A 205 -20.36 0.05 19.73
CA LEU A 205 -21.40 -0.13 20.72
C LEU A 205 -22.39 -1.17 20.21
N ARG A 206 -22.57 -2.26 20.94
CA ARG A 206 -23.54 -3.32 20.63
C ARG A 206 -24.49 -3.52 21.78
N ILE A 207 -25.78 -3.64 21.49
CA ILE A 207 -26.81 -4.01 22.48
C ILE A 207 -26.38 -5.31 23.16
N ASN A 208 -26.33 -5.28 24.49
CA ASN A 208 -25.81 -6.41 25.26
C ASN A 208 -26.76 -7.60 25.28
N ASN A 209 -28.06 -7.39 25.26
CA ASN A 209 -29.07 -8.45 25.19
C ASN A 209 -29.05 -9.09 23.79
N ASN A 210 -28.61 -10.36 23.70
CA ASN A 210 -28.49 -11.09 22.44
C ASN A 210 -29.84 -11.30 21.74
N LYS A 211 -30.92 -11.58 22.48
CA LYS A 211 -32.24 -11.74 21.87
C LYS A 211 -32.67 -10.44 21.17
N ALA A 212 -32.60 -9.31 21.85
CA ALA A 212 -32.91 -8.01 21.28
C ALA A 212 -32.05 -7.69 20.07
N TYR A 213 -30.73 -7.99 20.14
CA TYR A 213 -29.80 -7.81 19.04
C TYR A 213 -30.18 -8.63 17.80
N TYR A 214 -30.48 -9.92 17.94
CA TYR A 214 -30.83 -10.75 16.79
C TYR A 214 -32.21 -10.37 16.21
N GLU A 215 -33.18 -10.05 17.06
CA GLU A 215 -34.54 -9.62 16.66
C GLU A 215 -34.53 -8.25 15.96
N SER A 216 -33.55 -7.39 16.19
CA SER A 216 -33.45 -6.06 15.54
C SER A 216 -33.25 -6.14 14.02
N GLY A 217 -32.79 -7.28 13.49
CA GLY A 217 -32.65 -7.54 12.06
C GLY A 217 -31.64 -6.63 11.35
N PHE A 218 -31.96 -6.31 10.10
CA PHE A 218 -31.12 -5.51 9.21
C PHE A 218 -31.93 -4.38 8.55
N THR A 219 -31.28 -3.25 8.31
CA THR A 219 -31.77 -2.18 7.44
C THR A 219 -30.79 -2.06 6.26
N GLY A 220 -31.22 -2.54 5.06
CA GLY A 220 -30.30 -2.70 3.94
C GLY A 220 -29.18 -3.70 4.25
N ASN A 221 -27.95 -3.26 4.17
CA ASN A 221 -26.78 -4.06 4.53
C ASN A 221 -26.32 -3.84 5.98
N TYR A 222 -26.89 -2.88 6.69
CA TYR A 222 -26.53 -2.58 8.07
C TYR A 222 -27.23 -3.49 9.06
N LYS A 223 -26.46 -4.10 9.96
CA LYS A 223 -27.01 -4.80 11.12
C LYS A 223 -27.49 -3.77 12.14
N ASN A 224 -28.74 -3.89 12.57
CA ASN A 224 -29.29 -3.06 13.64
C ASN A 224 -28.81 -3.58 15.01
N GLY A 225 -28.92 -2.75 16.04
CA GLY A 225 -28.47 -3.09 17.40
C GLY A 225 -26.95 -3.02 17.60
N ILE A 226 -26.22 -2.51 16.61
CA ILE A 226 -24.78 -2.26 16.67
C ILE A 226 -24.43 -1.01 15.87
N ILE A 227 -23.57 -0.14 16.44
CA ILE A 227 -23.05 1.04 15.77
C ILE A 227 -21.54 1.18 16.01
N ALA A 228 -20.85 1.79 15.07
CA ALA A 228 -19.46 2.19 15.20
C ALA A 228 -19.42 3.69 15.48
N VAL A 229 -18.77 4.08 16.56
CA VAL A 229 -18.48 5.49 16.87
C VAL A 229 -17.03 5.74 16.52
N LYS A 230 -16.82 6.60 15.52
CA LYS A 230 -15.49 6.94 15.00
C LYS A 230 -15.07 8.34 15.46
N THR A 231 -13.80 8.49 15.75
CA THR A 231 -13.18 9.80 15.95
C THR A 231 -12.67 10.28 14.60
N ARG A 232 -13.07 11.48 14.18
CA ARG A 232 -12.50 12.12 12.99
C ARG A 232 -11.32 13.01 13.39
N LYS A 233 -10.26 12.99 12.57
CA LYS A 233 -9.24 14.05 12.66
C LYS A 233 -9.89 15.38 12.34
N GLU A 234 -9.64 16.41 13.14
CA GLU A 234 -10.11 17.76 12.83
C GLU A 234 -9.51 18.23 11.51
N ALA A 235 -10.34 18.76 10.63
CA ALA A 235 -9.86 19.35 9.39
C ALA A 235 -9.30 20.75 9.69
N VAL A 236 -8.10 21.04 9.20
CA VAL A 236 -7.51 22.37 9.30
C VAL A 236 -8.01 23.22 8.13
N LEU A 237 -8.46 24.42 8.42
CA LEU A 237 -9.05 25.31 7.43
C LEU A 237 -7.96 26.12 6.70
N THR A 238 -8.10 26.21 5.38
CA THR A 238 -7.26 27.03 4.53
C THR A 238 -8.02 27.48 3.28
N LYS A 239 -7.42 28.33 2.44
CA LYS A 239 -8.01 28.79 1.18
C LYS A 239 -7.43 28.08 -0.02
N LEU A 240 -8.29 27.70 -0.97
CA LEU A 240 -7.91 27.25 -2.29
C LEU A 240 -7.49 28.44 -3.15
N LEU A 241 -6.21 28.52 -3.50
CA LEU A 241 -5.65 29.61 -4.29
C LEU A 241 -5.75 29.33 -5.79
N SER A 242 -5.37 28.11 -6.20
CA SER A 242 -5.39 27.68 -7.61
C SER A 242 -5.48 26.18 -7.74
N VAL A 243 -5.79 25.68 -8.94
CA VAL A 243 -5.68 24.26 -9.30
C VAL A 243 -4.63 24.13 -10.40
N VAL A 244 -3.58 23.37 -10.12
CA VAL A 244 -2.50 23.06 -11.06
C VAL A 244 -2.67 21.66 -11.63
N TRP A 245 -2.61 21.55 -12.93
CA TRP A 245 -2.75 20.28 -13.64
C TRP A 245 -1.39 19.70 -13.97
N GLN A 246 -1.12 18.49 -13.48
CA GLN A 246 0.15 17.81 -13.63
C GLN A 246 0.00 16.57 -14.50
N VAL A 247 0.86 16.44 -15.51
CA VAL A 247 0.87 15.27 -16.40
C VAL A 247 1.69 14.16 -15.74
N SER A 248 1.11 12.98 -15.58
CA SER A 248 1.78 11.79 -15.05
C SER A 248 2.69 11.13 -16.11
N PRO A 249 3.59 10.19 -15.75
CA PRO A 249 4.41 9.45 -16.71
C PRO A 249 3.60 8.67 -17.77
N LYS A 250 2.33 8.42 -17.51
CA LYS A 250 1.40 7.66 -18.37
C LYS A 250 0.35 8.55 -19.05
N GLY A 251 0.56 9.86 -19.06
CA GLY A 251 -0.32 10.82 -19.70
C GLY A 251 -1.52 11.26 -18.88
N ALA A 252 -1.86 10.64 -17.75
CA ALA A 252 -2.97 11.11 -16.93
C ALA A 252 -2.68 12.52 -16.39
N VAL A 253 -3.63 13.44 -16.59
CA VAL A 253 -3.57 14.83 -16.15
C VAL A 253 -4.28 14.92 -14.81
N VAL A 254 -3.50 15.12 -13.74
CA VAL A 254 -3.96 15.04 -12.35
C VAL A 254 -4.08 16.45 -11.77
N PRO A 255 -5.25 16.83 -11.21
CA PRO A 255 -5.42 18.11 -10.54
C PRO A 255 -4.79 18.11 -9.15
N VAL A 256 -4.13 19.20 -8.80
CA VAL A 256 -3.52 19.45 -7.48
C VAL A 256 -3.96 20.83 -7.01
N ALA A 257 -4.56 20.90 -5.84
CA ALA A 257 -4.90 22.16 -5.19
C ALA A 257 -3.64 22.87 -4.67
N GLU A 258 -3.46 24.12 -5.01
CA GLU A 258 -2.55 25.04 -4.32
C GLU A 258 -3.32 25.81 -3.25
N LEU A 259 -2.81 25.78 -2.04
CA LEU A 259 -3.49 26.26 -0.85
C LEU A 259 -2.71 27.41 -0.21
N GLU A 260 -3.39 28.27 0.51
CA GLU A 260 -2.72 29.12 1.47
C GLU A 260 -1.97 28.22 2.48
N PRO A 261 -0.65 28.47 2.71
CA PRO A 261 0.13 27.57 3.56
C PRO A 261 -0.43 27.48 5.00
N VAL A 262 -0.62 26.25 5.47
CA VAL A 262 -1.16 25.97 6.81
C VAL A 262 -0.39 24.85 7.48
N ASP A 263 -0.22 24.91 8.80
CA ASP A 263 0.40 23.83 9.59
C ASP A 263 -0.61 22.73 9.89
N ILE A 264 -0.24 21.50 9.57
CA ILE A 264 -1.00 20.29 9.92
C ILE A 264 -0.04 19.32 10.61
N ASP A 265 -0.22 19.10 11.89
CA ASP A 265 0.59 18.19 12.70
C ASP A 265 2.10 18.50 12.59
N GLY A 266 2.48 19.80 12.64
CA GLY A 266 3.87 20.25 12.57
C GLY A 266 4.48 20.26 11.16
N ALA A 267 3.69 20.05 10.12
CA ALA A 267 4.14 20.14 8.73
C ALA A 267 3.39 21.26 7.98
N MET A 268 4.15 22.18 7.36
CA MET A 268 3.58 23.22 6.50
C MET A 268 3.04 22.59 5.20
N VAL A 269 1.74 22.68 5.00
CA VAL A 269 1.04 22.16 3.83
C VAL A 269 0.59 23.34 2.96
N SER A 270 0.99 23.36 1.70
CA SER A 270 0.59 24.34 0.68
C SER A 270 -0.02 23.68 -0.56
N ARG A 271 -0.11 22.37 -0.59
CA ARG A 271 -0.71 21.59 -1.69
C ARG A 271 -1.48 20.41 -1.16
N ALA A 272 -2.63 20.12 -1.79
CA ALA A 272 -3.42 18.93 -1.51
C ALA A 272 -3.79 18.21 -2.81
N THR A 273 -3.90 16.90 -2.77
CA THR A 273 -4.36 16.15 -3.93
C THR A 273 -5.85 16.37 -4.16
N LEU A 274 -6.23 16.49 -5.43
CA LEU A 274 -7.62 16.39 -5.90
C LEU A 274 -7.87 15.05 -6.60
N ASN A 275 -6.98 14.09 -6.38
CA ASN A 275 -7.00 12.69 -6.81
C ASN A 275 -7.10 12.50 -8.33
N ASN A 276 -8.23 12.83 -8.95
CA ASN A 276 -8.48 12.67 -10.38
C ASN A 276 -9.57 13.66 -10.84
N ASN A 277 -9.83 13.67 -12.15
CA ASN A 277 -10.78 14.59 -12.76
C ASN A 277 -12.22 14.38 -12.27
N ASP A 278 -12.68 13.15 -12.14
CA ASP A 278 -14.03 12.85 -11.69
C ASP A 278 -14.27 13.27 -10.24
N PHE A 279 -13.29 13.08 -9.37
CA PHE A 279 -13.38 13.54 -8.00
C PHE A 279 -13.43 15.09 -7.92
N LEU A 280 -12.59 15.76 -8.69
CA LEU A 280 -12.65 17.21 -8.78
C LEU A 280 -14.01 17.69 -9.32
N ARG A 281 -14.57 17.02 -10.34
CA ARG A 281 -15.91 17.33 -10.87
C ARG A 281 -16.99 17.24 -9.80
N VAL A 282 -16.95 16.21 -8.95
CA VAL A 282 -17.87 16.09 -7.79
C VAL A 282 -17.67 17.23 -6.81
N LEU A 283 -16.41 17.61 -6.49
CA LEU A 283 -16.17 18.73 -5.60
C LEU A 283 -16.71 20.06 -6.16
N ILE A 284 -16.66 20.27 -7.46
CA ILE A 284 -17.18 21.47 -8.13
C ILE A 284 -18.71 21.42 -8.21
N GLU A 285 -19.27 20.38 -8.81
CA GLU A 285 -20.70 20.32 -9.15
C GLU A 285 -21.59 20.03 -7.94
N ASP A 286 -21.19 19.10 -7.06
CA ASP A 286 -22.03 18.67 -5.95
C ASP A 286 -21.71 19.39 -4.64
N LYS A 287 -20.49 19.92 -4.49
CA LYS A 287 -20.03 20.55 -3.22
C LYS A 287 -19.70 22.03 -3.37
N GLY A 288 -19.79 22.60 -4.57
CA GLY A 288 -19.62 24.04 -4.82
C GLY A 288 -18.18 24.54 -4.73
N LEU A 289 -17.16 23.68 -4.96
CA LEU A 289 -15.76 24.09 -4.91
C LEU A 289 -15.44 25.10 -6.00
N LYS A 290 -14.88 26.25 -5.60
CA LYS A 290 -14.40 27.34 -6.46
C LYS A 290 -13.04 27.83 -6.00
N LEU A 291 -12.32 28.57 -6.83
CA LEU A 291 -11.13 29.29 -6.38
C LEU A 291 -11.51 30.32 -5.33
N GLY A 292 -10.72 30.44 -4.28
CA GLY A 292 -11.00 31.28 -3.12
C GLY A 292 -11.86 30.62 -2.04
N SER A 293 -12.44 29.44 -2.28
CA SER A 293 -13.19 28.70 -1.25
C SER A 293 -12.32 28.40 -0.02
N THR A 294 -12.93 28.51 1.16
CA THR A 294 -12.35 27.98 2.39
C THR A 294 -12.60 26.48 2.43
N VAL A 295 -11.53 25.72 2.49
CA VAL A 295 -11.56 24.26 2.46
C VAL A 295 -10.97 23.68 3.75
N GLY A 296 -11.55 22.58 4.23
CA GLY A 296 -10.96 21.77 5.29
C GLY A 296 -10.07 20.68 4.71
N ILE A 297 -8.86 20.58 5.23
CA ILE A 297 -7.87 19.58 4.80
C ILE A 297 -7.41 18.71 5.95
N ILE A 298 -7.09 17.46 5.63
CA ILE A 298 -6.48 16.50 6.53
C ILE A 298 -5.27 15.86 5.84
N ARG A 299 -4.40 15.22 6.62
CA ARG A 299 -3.40 14.29 6.08
C ARG A 299 -3.97 12.87 6.10
N ALA A 300 -4.49 12.43 4.95
CA ALA A 300 -5.03 11.08 4.80
C ALA A 300 -3.91 10.03 4.94
N GLY A 301 -4.14 9.01 5.76
CA GLY A 301 -3.12 8.02 6.11
C GLY A 301 -1.87 8.65 6.75
N GLU A 302 -2.01 9.80 7.43
CA GLU A 302 -0.93 10.57 8.08
C GLU A 302 0.12 11.16 7.13
N ILE A 303 -0.07 11.03 5.81
CA ILE A 303 0.93 11.40 4.82
C ILE A 303 0.40 12.39 3.79
N ILE A 304 -0.73 12.09 3.14
CA ILE A 304 -1.20 12.79 1.93
C ILE A 304 -2.25 13.86 2.26
N PRO A 305 -1.96 15.15 2.05
CA PRO A 305 -2.95 16.21 2.22
C PRO A 305 -4.11 16.06 1.22
N SER A 306 -5.34 16.09 1.74
CA SER A 306 -6.56 15.92 0.94
C SER A 306 -7.66 16.87 1.41
N ILE A 307 -8.44 17.43 0.49
CA ILE A 307 -9.61 18.24 0.80
C ILE A 307 -10.74 17.32 1.23
N VAL A 308 -11.37 17.65 2.37
CA VAL A 308 -12.44 16.82 2.98
C VAL A 308 -13.72 17.62 3.27
N SER A 309 -13.69 18.93 3.19
CA SER A 309 -14.87 19.79 3.32
C SER A 309 -14.68 21.11 2.58
N ILE A 310 -15.79 21.71 2.19
CA ILE A 310 -15.87 23.02 1.57
C ILE A 310 -16.86 23.83 2.41
N LEU A 311 -16.47 24.99 2.90
CA LEU A 311 -17.20 25.74 3.91
C LEU A 311 -17.88 26.98 3.36
N ASP A 312 -17.35 27.54 2.28
CA ASP A 312 -17.92 28.69 1.61
C ASP A 312 -17.71 28.60 0.09
N ASP A 313 -18.53 29.34 -0.63
CA ASP A 313 -18.40 29.51 -2.07
C ASP A 313 -17.22 30.45 -2.36
N GLY A 314 -16.30 29.99 -3.20
CA GLY A 314 -15.25 30.85 -3.75
C GLY A 314 -15.78 31.84 -4.79
N THR A 315 -14.87 32.53 -5.43
CA THR A 315 -15.21 33.64 -6.34
C THR A 315 -15.15 33.27 -7.83
N GLU A 316 -14.33 32.27 -8.20
CA GLU A 316 -14.05 31.91 -9.61
C GLU A 316 -14.24 30.42 -9.85
N ASP A 317 -14.82 30.09 -11.00
CA ASP A 317 -15.03 28.70 -11.39
C ASP A 317 -13.70 28.00 -11.75
N ILE A 318 -13.60 26.73 -11.40
CA ILE A 318 -12.46 25.88 -11.75
C ILE A 318 -12.79 25.16 -13.06
N LEU A 319 -11.99 25.43 -14.09
CA LEU A 319 -12.15 24.79 -15.40
C LEU A 319 -11.12 23.68 -15.58
N ALA A 320 -11.60 22.51 -16.02
CA ALA A 320 -10.71 21.44 -16.47
C ALA A 320 -10.10 21.80 -17.82
N PRO A 321 -8.82 21.49 -18.06
CA PRO A 321 -8.20 21.76 -19.35
C PRO A 321 -8.76 20.84 -20.43
N THR A 322 -8.92 21.38 -21.62
CA THR A 322 -9.24 20.62 -22.83
C THR A 322 -8.00 20.16 -23.57
N GLU A 323 -6.88 20.83 -23.31
CA GLU A 323 -5.58 20.53 -23.91
C GLU A 323 -4.53 20.23 -22.84
N CYS A 324 -3.57 19.41 -23.19
CA CYS A 324 -2.45 19.05 -22.30
C CYS A 324 -1.65 20.31 -21.89
N PRO A 325 -1.47 20.59 -20.59
CA PRO A 325 -0.78 21.79 -20.12
C PRO A 325 0.70 21.81 -20.48
N SER A 326 1.24 20.71 -21.00
CA SER A 326 2.66 20.60 -21.38
C SER A 326 2.88 20.66 -22.90
N CYS A 327 2.06 19.99 -23.69
CA CYS A 327 2.29 19.85 -25.14
C CYS A 327 1.15 20.37 -26.02
N GLY A 328 0.04 20.85 -25.44
CA GLY A 328 -1.09 21.39 -26.20
C GLY A 328 -1.94 20.34 -26.94
N THR A 329 -1.64 19.05 -26.82
CA THR A 329 -2.44 17.99 -27.42
C THR A 329 -3.80 17.92 -26.73
N GLU A 330 -4.88 17.73 -27.50
CA GLU A 330 -6.23 17.55 -27.00
C GLU A 330 -6.26 16.38 -26.00
N LEU A 331 -6.97 16.58 -24.89
CA LEU A 331 -7.12 15.57 -23.83
C LEU A 331 -8.36 14.72 -24.06
N GLU A 332 -8.23 13.44 -23.80
CA GLU A 332 -9.32 12.47 -23.86
C GLU A 332 -9.68 11.94 -22.48
N GLU A 333 -10.96 11.66 -22.25
CA GLU A 333 -11.39 10.99 -21.01
C GLU A 333 -11.06 9.49 -21.09
N ASP A 334 -10.28 9.01 -20.13
CA ASP A 334 -9.99 7.58 -19.93
C ASP A 334 -10.30 7.19 -18.48
N GLY A 335 -11.46 6.55 -18.29
CA GLY A 335 -12.00 6.24 -16.97
C GLY A 335 -12.24 7.51 -16.16
N VAL A 336 -11.57 7.63 -15.00
CA VAL A 336 -11.69 8.77 -14.08
C VAL A 336 -10.66 9.89 -14.35
N HIS A 337 -9.89 9.78 -15.41
CA HIS A 337 -8.80 10.69 -15.74
C HIS A 337 -9.01 11.41 -17.07
N LEU A 338 -8.46 12.61 -17.19
CA LEU A 338 -8.13 13.22 -18.47
C LEU A 338 -6.74 12.74 -18.87
N CYS A 339 -6.56 12.31 -20.12
CA CYS A 339 -5.31 11.71 -20.59
C CYS A 339 -4.75 12.41 -21.82
N CYS A 340 -3.45 12.65 -21.80
CA CYS A 340 -2.64 13.06 -22.95
C CYS A 340 -2.02 11.81 -23.57
N HIS A 341 -2.43 11.46 -24.78
CA HIS A 341 -1.93 10.29 -25.51
C HIS A 341 -0.69 10.59 -26.38
N ASN A 342 -0.16 11.82 -26.34
CA ASN A 342 1.07 12.16 -27.02
C ASN A 342 2.28 11.54 -26.32
N THR A 343 2.89 10.51 -26.92
CA THR A 343 4.08 9.83 -26.42
C THR A 343 5.33 10.72 -26.37
N GLU A 344 5.34 11.79 -27.17
CA GLU A 344 6.42 12.80 -27.19
C GLU A 344 6.17 13.99 -26.25
N CYS A 345 5.16 13.88 -25.37
CA CYS A 345 4.84 14.94 -24.42
C CYS A 345 6.03 15.21 -23.48
N PRO A 346 6.57 16.45 -23.43
CA PRO A 346 7.75 16.77 -22.62
C PRO A 346 7.58 16.44 -21.12
N ALA A 347 6.39 16.65 -20.57
CA ALA A 347 6.12 16.33 -19.18
C ALA A 347 6.11 14.82 -18.91
N GLN A 348 5.60 14.00 -19.83
CA GLN A 348 5.65 12.54 -19.71
C GLN A 348 7.11 12.05 -19.78
N ILE A 349 7.88 12.55 -20.74
CA ILE A 349 9.31 12.24 -20.89
C ILE A 349 10.07 12.62 -19.62
N ALA A 350 9.91 13.85 -19.13
CA ALA A 350 10.62 14.32 -17.93
C ALA A 350 10.29 13.47 -16.69
N ARG A 351 9.04 13.05 -16.51
CA ARG A 351 8.65 12.17 -15.39
C ARG A 351 9.16 10.74 -15.57
N LEU A 352 9.18 10.23 -16.80
CA LEU A 352 9.79 8.93 -17.10
C LEU A 352 11.27 8.95 -16.77
N VAL A 353 11.99 10.01 -17.18
CA VAL A 353 13.40 10.23 -16.85
C VAL A 353 13.62 10.27 -15.34
N GLN A 354 12.86 11.10 -14.62
CA GLN A 354 12.96 11.17 -13.17
C GLN A 354 12.76 9.81 -12.51
N HIS A 355 11.71 9.09 -12.89
CA HIS A 355 11.39 7.77 -12.36
C HIS A 355 12.50 6.76 -12.66
N PHE A 356 12.96 6.71 -13.90
CA PHE A 356 14.00 5.81 -14.35
C PHE A 356 15.28 5.99 -13.53
N PHE A 357 15.82 7.20 -13.49
CA PHE A 357 17.08 7.49 -12.81
C PHE A 357 16.98 7.27 -11.29
N SER A 358 15.85 7.63 -10.67
CA SER A 358 15.64 7.38 -9.25
C SER A 358 15.55 5.89 -8.93
N THR A 359 14.92 5.09 -9.78
CA THR A 359 14.76 3.64 -9.60
C THR A 359 16.08 2.88 -9.73
N ILE A 360 16.94 3.29 -10.64
CA ILE A 360 18.32 2.72 -10.78
C ILE A 360 19.32 3.30 -9.77
N GLY A 361 18.87 4.14 -8.81
CA GLY A 361 19.69 4.65 -7.72
C GLY A 361 20.48 5.93 -7.99
N ILE A 362 20.27 6.59 -9.14
CA ILE A 362 20.96 7.84 -9.51
C ILE A 362 20.23 9.05 -8.89
N LYS A 363 20.98 9.85 -8.14
CA LYS A 363 20.47 11.04 -7.43
C LYS A 363 20.73 12.32 -8.23
N GLY A 364 19.85 13.32 -8.06
CA GLY A 364 19.99 14.63 -8.68
C GLY A 364 19.19 14.80 -9.98
N MET A 365 18.54 13.75 -10.48
CA MET A 365 17.61 13.79 -11.60
C MET A 365 16.18 14.07 -11.10
N GLY A 366 15.95 15.23 -10.48
CA GLY A 366 14.61 15.70 -10.14
C GLY A 366 13.84 16.16 -11.39
N ILE A 367 12.51 16.37 -11.26
CA ILE A 367 11.66 16.75 -12.41
C ILE A 367 12.18 17.98 -13.15
N LYS A 368 12.58 19.04 -12.45
CA LYS A 368 13.14 20.26 -13.05
C LYS A 368 14.49 20.04 -13.77
N THR A 369 15.24 19.02 -13.37
CA THR A 369 16.49 18.63 -14.03
C THR A 369 16.17 17.81 -15.28
N ALA A 370 15.23 16.87 -15.18
CA ALA A 370 14.78 16.05 -16.28
C ALA A 370 14.16 16.88 -17.42
N GLU A 371 13.36 17.89 -17.08
CA GLU A 371 12.77 18.82 -18.06
C GLU A 371 13.81 19.54 -18.94
N LYS A 372 15.01 19.80 -18.39
CA LYS A 372 16.09 20.46 -19.15
C LYS A 372 16.69 19.60 -20.25
N PHE A 373 16.65 18.26 -20.07
CA PHE A 373 17.18 17.35 -21.09
C PHE A 373 16.24 17.22 -22.27
N ASN A 374 14.93 17.12 -22.01
CA ASN A 374 13.91 16.83 -23.03
C ASN A 374 14.28 15.64 -23.94
N LEU A 375 14.91 14.63 -23.37
CA LEU A 375 15.39 13.42 -24.00
C LEU A 375 14.92 12.20 -23.20
N PRO A 376 14.65 11.06 -23.84
CA PRO A 376 14.32 9.83 -23.13
C PRO A 376 15.51 9.31 -22.30
N PRO A 377 15.26 8.46 -21.28
CA PRO A 377 16.32 8.00 -20.38
C PRO A 377 17.51 7.35 -21.08
N ALA A 378 17.24 6.59 -22.13
CA ALA A 378 18.25 5.85 -22.88
C ALA A 378 19.27 6.81 -23.56
N GLU A 379 18.79 7.89 -24.15
CA GLU A 379 19.65 8.88 -24.79
C GLU A 379 20.48 9.66 -23.76
N ILE A 380 19.90 9.97 -22.58
CA ILE A 380 20.62 10.69 -21.51
C ILE A 380 21.79 9.87 -20.98
N ILE A 381 21.62 8.55 -20.87
CA ILE A 381 22.67 7.63 -20.41
C ILE A 381 23.89 7.64 -21.34
N ASP A 382 23.69 7.88 -22.63
CA ASP A 382 24.76 7.88 -23.64
C ASP A 382 25.40 9.23 -23.89
N LEU A 383 24.92 10.30 -23.22
CA LEU A 383 25.54 11.61 -23.31
C LEU A 383 26.96 11.64 -22.74
N THR A 384 27.81 12.45 -23.34
CA THR A 384 29.15 12.73 -22.79
C THR A 384 29.08 13.65 -21.57
N GLU A 385 30.14 13.68 -20.76
CA GLU A 385 30.23 14.57 -19.60
C GLU A 385 30.01 16.03 -19.99
N GLU A 386 30.64 16.47 -21.10
CA GLU A 386 30.53 17.84 -21.63
C GLU A 386 29.08 18.18 -22.00
N SER A 387 28.38 17.25 -22.65
CA SER A 387 26.97 17.43 -23.03
C SER A 387 26.06 17.58 -21.80
N ILE A 388 26.25 16.74 -20.80
CA ILE A 388 25.48 16.83 -19.55
C ILE A 388 25.77 18.14 -18.82
N ILE A 389 27.05 18.53 -18.73
CA ILE A 389 27.48 19.82 -18.11
C ILE A 389 26.85 20.99 -18.82
N ALA A 390 26.82 20.98 -20.16
CA ALA A 390 26.23 22.06 -20.96
C ALA A 390 24.72 22.26 -20.64
N ILE A 391 23.99 21.17 -20.34
CA ILE A 391 22.55 21.21 -20.07
C ILE A 391 22.23 21.63 -18.62
N ILE A 392 22.92 21.05 -17.61
CA ILE A 392 22.56 21.22 -16.21
C ILE A 392 23.60 21.91 -15.33
N GLY A 393 24.71 22.33 -15.92
CA GLY A 393 25.81 23.04 -15.26
C GLY A 393 26.85 22.09 -14.62
N ASN A 394 28.03 22.66 -14.37
CA ASN A 394 29.26 21.92 -14.07
C ASN A 394 29.11 21.01 -12.82
N LYS A 395 28.70 21.57 -11.68
CA LYS A 395 28.66 20.83 -10.39
C LYS A 395 27.71 19.64 -10.42
N LEU A 396 26.49 19.84 -10.93
CA LEU A 396 25.47 18.80 -10.99
C LEU A 396 25.77 17.82 -12.13
N GLY A 397 26.25 18.33 -13.27
CA GLY A 397 26.56 17.56 -14.48
C GLY A 397 27.66 16.52 -14.24
N ARG A 398 28.77 16.92 -13.62
CA ARG A 398 29.84 15.97 -13.25
C ARG A 398 29.35 14.88 -12.32
N LYS A 399 28.64 15.27 -11.25
CA LYS A 399 28.12 14.30 -10.30
C LYS A 399 27.12 13.32 -10.93
N LEU A 400 26.31 13.79 -11.87
CA LEU A 400 25.36 12.95 -12.59
C LEU A 400 26.10 11.97 -13.51
N TYR A 401 27.09 12.47 -14.28
CA TYR A 401 27.90 11.65 -15.18
C TYR A 401 28.69 10.56 -14.43
N GLU A 402 29.28 10.90 -13.28
CA GLU A 402 29.97 9.93 -12.40
C GLU A 402 29.04 8.81 -11.99
N GLN A 403 27.82 9.13 -11.52
CA GLN A 403 26.84 8.13 -11.12
C GLN A 403 26.36 7.27 -12.30
N ILE A 404 26.12 7.86 -13.47
CA ILE A 404 25.79 7.14 -14.70
C ILE A 404 26.91 6.15 -15.05
N THR A 405 28.16 6.60 -14.99
CA THR A 405 29.32 5.75 -15.27
C THR A 405 29.47 4.62 -14.26
N GLU A 406 29.23 4.89 -12.98
CA GLU A 406 29.21 3.85 -11.94
C GLU A 406 28.14 2.78 -12.23
N VAL A 407 26.92 3.20 -12.58
CA VAL A 407 25.82 2.27 -12.90
C VAL A 407 26.11 1.50 -14.21
N LYS A 408 26.71 2.17 -15.23
CA LYS A 408 27.16 1.48 -16.46
C LYS A 408 28.19 0.38 -16.16
N ASN A 409 29.09 0.61 -15.24
CA ASN A 409 30.13 -0.35 -14.88
C ASN A 409 29.62 -1.45 -13.95
N ALA A 410 28.76 -1.12 -13.00
CA ALA A 410 28.21 -2.06 -12.03
C ALA A 410 27.06 -2.92 -12.60
N GLY A 411 26.31 -2.38 -13.56
CA GLY A 411 25.07 -3.00 -14.05
C GLY A 411 23.89 -2.85 -13.11
N VAL A 412 22.70 -3.24 -13.58
CA VAL A 412 21.44 -3.27 -12.80
C VAL A 412 20.80 -4.64 -12.90
N SER A 413 20.03 -5.03 -11.88
CA SER A 413 19.26 -6.28 -11.97
C SER A 413 18.09 -6.13 -12.96
N SER A 414 17.71 -7.24 -13.61
CA SER A 414 16.56 -7.29 -14.53
C SER A 414 15.28 -6.72 -13.90
N SER A 415 15.02 -7.06 -12.65
CA SER A 415 13.82 -6.61 -11.91
C SER A 415 13.84 -5.11 -11.66
N VAL A 416 14.97 -4.52 -11.27
CA VAL A 416 15.12 -3.06 -11.09
C VAL A 416 14.94 -2.33 -12.42
N LEU A 417 15.51 -2.87 -13.49
CA LEU A 417 15.37 -2.31 -14.83
C LEU A 417 13.91 -2.28 -15.29
N LEU A 418 13.19 -3.40 -15.16
CA LEU A 418 11.77 -3.49 -15.52
C LEU A 418 10.89 -2.51 -14.71
N GLN A 419 11.23 -2.30 -13.43
CA GLN A 419 10.56 -1.27 -12.62
C GLN A 419 10.88 0.14 -13.13
N ALA A 420 12.14 0.41 -13.47
CA ALA A 420 12.58 1.71 -13.98
C ALA A 420 11.92 2.08 -15.32
N MET A 421 11.60 1.11 -16.17
CA MET A 421 10.91 1.31 -17.46
C MET A 421 9.44 1.77 -17.30
N SER A 422 8.91 1.86 -16.09
CA SER A 422 7.54 2.33 -15.80
C SER A 422 6.43 1.54 -16.55
N ILE A 423 6.62 0.25 -16.72
CA ILE A 423 5.69 -0.63 -17.44
C ILE A 423 4.32 -0.65 -16.72
N PRO A 424 3.20 -0.44 -17.43
CA PRO A 424 1.88 -0.45 -16.82
C PRO A 424 1.60 -1.76 -16.09
N MET A 425 1.10 -1.70 -14.85
CA MET A 425 0.78 -2.83 -13.96
C MET A 425 1.97 -3.71 -13.53
N VAL A 426 3.19 -3.45 -13.99
CA VAL A 426 4.39 -4.20 -13.59
C VAL A 426 5.09 -3.47 -12.45
N GLY A 427 4.80 -3.90 -11.23
CA GLY A 427 5.51 -3.47 -10.02
C GLY A 427 6.60 -4.46 -9.62
N LYS A 428 7.19 -4.28 -8.43
CA LYS A 428 8.30 -5.10 -7.91
C LYS A 428 8.04 -6.61 -8.04
N GLN A 429 6.91 -7.09 -7.55
CA GLN A 429 6.58 -8.53 -7.57
C GLN A 429 6.46 -9.12 -8.99
N ALA A 430 5.91 -8.36 -9.94
CA ALA A 430 5.80 -8.84 -11.31
C ALA A 430 7.15 -8.80 -12.03
N SER A 431 7.97 -7.78 -11.77
CA SER A 431 9.30 -7.64 -12.38
C SER A 431 10.28 -8.74 -11.94
N GLU A 432 10.14 -9.26 -10.73
CA GLU A 432 10.95 -10.37 -10.22
C GLU A 432 10.66 -11.72 -10.91
N LEU A 433 9.46 -11.86 -11.49
CA LEU A 433 9.06 -13.07 -12.22
C LEU A 433 9.45 -13.05 -13.71
N LEU A 434 9.85 -11.88 -14.23
CA LEU A 434 10.12 -11.68 -15.65
C LEU A 434 11.60 -11.87 -15.97
N PRO A 435 11.93 -12.46 -17.14
CA PRO A 435 13.31 -12.58 -17.59
C PRO A 435 13.88 -11.21 -17.98
N ASN A 436 15.18 -11.19 -18.27
CA ASN A 436 15.86 -10.00 -18.77
C ASN A 436 15.16 -9.46 -20.03
N PRO A 437 14.73 -8.18 -20.06
CA PRO A 437 13.98 -7.63 -21.18
C PRO A 437 14.76 -7.62 -22.50
N TYR A 438 16.08 -7.68 -22.48
CA TYR A 438 16.90 -7.76 -23.71
C TYR A 438 16.96 -9.16 -24.33
N THR A 439 16.48 -10.18 -23.60
CA THR A 439 16.34 -11.55 -24.12
C THR A 439 14.95 -11.84 -24.65
N TRP A 440 14.06 -10.85 -24.69
CA TRP A 440 12.70 -11.03 -25.15
C TRP A 440 12.63 -11.11 -26.68
N ASP A 441 12.02 -12.17 -27.17
CA ASP A 441 11.71 -12.33 -28.59
C ASP A 441 10.37 -11.69 -28.92
N ILE A 442 10.13 -11.38 -30.19
CA ILE A 442 8.90 -10.74 -30.67
C ILE A 442 7.64 -11.54 -30.33
N ASP A 443 7.76 -12.86 -30.23
CA ASP A 443 6.69 -13.81 -29.94
C ASP A 443 6.64 -14.25 -28.47
N ILE A 444 7.29 -13.50 -27.56
CA ILE A 444 7.34 -13.87 -26.15
C ILE A 444 5.94 -13.93 -25.51
N ASP A 445 5.64 -15.06 -24.89
CA ASP A 445 4.41 -15.27 -24.12
C ASP A 445 4.65 -14.97 -22.63
N PHE A 446 4.32 -13.77 -22.21
CA PHE A 446 4.48 -13.33 -20.81
C PHE A 446 3.61 -14.11 -19.81
N SER A 447 2.56 -14.80 -20.26
CA SER A 447 1.73 -15.62 -19.38
C SER A 447 2.50 -16.79 -18.76
N LYS A 448 3.53 -17.29 -19.45
CA LYS A 448 4.40 -18.34 -18.95
C LYS A 448 5.18 -17.96 -17.70
N PHE A 449 5.49 -16.67 -17.53
CA PHE A 449 6.22 -16.13 -16.39
C PHE A 449 5.31 -15.62 -15.29
N LEU A 450 4.14 -15.09 -15.66
CA LEU A 450 3.21 -14.41 -14.77
C LEU A 450 2.06 -15.30 -14.28
N GLY A 451 1.92 -16.52 -14.78
CA GLY A 451 0.91 -17.49 -14.38
C GLY A 451 -0.52 -16.91 -14.51
N ASN A 452 -1.28 -16.92 -13.41
CA ASN A 452 -2.68 -16.47 -13.39
C ASN A 452 -2.86 -14.94 -13.53
N LYS A 453 -1.79 -14.17 -13.60
CA LYS A 453 -1.83 -12.68 -13.69
C LYS A 453 -2.11 -12.21 -15.12
N ARG A 454 -3.20 -12.69 -15.74
CA ARG A 454 -3.55 -12.44 -17.16
C ARG A 454 -3.64 -10.95 -17.54
N ALA A 455 -4.14 -10.10 -16.63
CA ALA A 455 -4.24 -8.66 -16.89
C ALA A 455 -2.85 -8.01 -17.03
N ILE A 456 -1.90 -8.40 -16.17
CA ILE A 456 -0.51 -7.93 -16.24
C ILE A 456 0.16 -8.43 -17.52
N ALA A 457 -0.03 -9.70 -17.87
CA ALA A 457 0.53 -10.26 -19.10
C ALA A 457 0.04 -9.54 -20.36
N ARG A 458 -1.26 -9.22 -20.45
CA ARG A 458 -1.83 -8.44 -21.56
C ARG A 458 -1.26 -7.03 -21.62
N SER A 459 -1.23 -6.32 -20.49
CA SER A 459 -0.66 -4.98 -20.40
C SER A 459 0.81 -4.97 -20.83
N LEU A 460 1.58 -5.96 -20.40
CA LEU A 460 2.99 -6.10 -20.75
C LEU A 460 3.18 -6.41 -22.24
N SER A 461 2.35 -7.28 -22.82
CA SER A 461 2.39 -7.58 -24.26
C SER A 461 2.09 -6.34 -25.11
N LEU A 462 1.08 -5.56 -24.72
CA LEU A 462 0.75 -4.30 -25.40
C LEU A 462 1.90 -3.30 -25.29
N TRP A 463 2.41 -3.07 -24.08
CA TRP A 463 3.54 -2.17 -23.88
C TRP A 463 4.80 -2.61 -24.64
N TYR A 464 5.07 -3.91 -24.69
CA TYR A 464 6.19 -4.46 -25.42
C TYR A 464 6.10 -4.18 -26.93
N SER A 465 4.94 -4.40 -27.52
CA SER A 465 4.72 -4.19 -28.96
C SER A 465 4.66 -2.72 -29.37
N THR A 466 4.26 -1.81 -28.46
CA THR A 466 4.06 -0.39 -28.80
C THR A 466 5.18 0.52 -28.29
N THR A 467 5.70 0.26 -27.09
CA THR A 467 6.60 1.18 -26.41
C THR A 467 8.03 0.65 -26.34
N PHE A 468 8.21 -0.65 -26.03
CA PHE A 468 9.54 -1.21 -25.88
C PHE A 468 10.31 -1.25 -27.19
N LEU A 469 9.64 -1.65 -28.25
CA LEU A 469 10.28 -1.74 -29.58
C LEU A 469 10.68 -0.38 -30.12
N ASP A 470 9.91 0.67 -29.82
CA ASP A 470 10.16 2.02 -30.32
C ASP A 470 11.14 2.80 -29.46
N ILE A 471 11.02 2.72 -28.14
CA ILE A 471 11.78 3.58 -27.20
C ILE A 471 12.99 2.85 -26.61
N TRP A 472 12.92 1.54 -26.38
CA TRP A 472 13.91 0.80 -25.60
C TRP A 472 14.77 -0.18 -26.39
N LYS A 473 14.28 -0.70 -27.52
CA LYS A 473 15.02 -1.67 -28.35
C LYS A 473 16.05 -0.95 -29.22
N GLY A 474 17.30 -1.08 -28.91
CA GLY A 474 18.42 -0.53 -29.70
C GLY A 474 19.19 0.60 -29.02
N VAL A 475 18.75 1.06 -27.87
CA VAL A 475 19.39 2.17 -27.13
C VAL A 475 19.74 1.69 -25.71
N TRP A 476 20.41 0.52 -25.61
CA TRP A 476 20.66 0.05 -24.24
C TRP A 476 22.14 -0.15 -23.91
N PRO A 477 22.69 0.67 -23.00
CA PRO A 477 24.08 0.53 -22.58
C PRO A 477 24.27 0.03 -21.15
N LEU A 478 23.24 -0.39 -20.42
CA LEU A 478 23.44 -0.87 -19.06
C LEU A 478 23.59 -2.39 -19.04
N PRO A 479 24.70 -2.93 -18.51
CA PRO A 479 24.81 -4.37 -18.27
C PRO A 479 23.71 -4.84 -17.32
N VAL A 480 22.92 -5.82 -17.76
CA VAL A 480 21.93 -6.44 -16.89
C VAL A 480 22.62 -7.61 -16.19
N LEU A 481 22.70 -7.52 -14.87
CA LEU A 481 23.18 -8.61 -14.04
C LEU A 481 22.20 -9.77 -14.16
N SER A 482 22.66 -10.89 -14.72
CA SER A 482 21.89 -12.12 -14.70
C SER A 482 21.62 -12.49 -13.24
N SER A 483 20.34 -12.58 -12.88
CA SER A 483 19.95 -13.24 -11.65
C SER A 483 20.31 -14.71 -11.77
N VAL A 484 21.47 -15.09 -11.31
CA VAL A 484 21.76 -16.50 -11.01
C VAL A 484 20.88 -16.80 -9.81
N PRO A 485 19.96 -17.79 -9.88
CA PRO A 485 19.28 -18.26 -8.69
C PRO A 485 20.29 -19.06 -7.87
N THR A 486 21.10 -18.37 -7.10
CA THR A 486 21.81 -19.00 -5.99
C THR A 486 20.74 -19.35 -4.95
N LYS A 487 20.71 -20.58 -4.50
CA LYS A 487 19.98 -21.00 -3.30
C LYS A 487 20.35 -20.02 -2.20
N ALA A 488 19.50 -19.04 -1.98
CA ALA A 488 19.84 -17.90 -1.16
C ALA A 488 19.63 -18.24 0.31
N ALA A 489 20.66 -18.03 1.08
CA ALA A 489 20.46 -17.61 2.44
C ALA A 489 19.82 -16.20 2.37
N ASN A 490 18.53 -16.05 2.72
CA ASN A 490 17.85 -14.75 2.88
C ASN A 490 18.43 -14.02 4.09
N LEU A 491 19.66 -13.52 3.98
CA LEU A 491 20.36 -12.83 5.05
C LEU A 491 20.11 -11.32 4.91
N SER A 492 19.53 -10.72 5.97
CA SER A 492 19.33 -9.28 6.06
C SER A 492 20.46 -8.68 6.92
N VAL A 493 21.24 -7.76 6.35
CA VAL A 493 22.34 -7.09 7.05
C VAL A 493 22.16 -5.57 7.03
N CYS A 494 22.67 -4.91 8.04
CA CYS A 494 22.82 -3.47 8.05
C CYS A 494 24.30 -3.09 7.96
N VAL A 495 24.62 -1.98 7.31
CA VAL A 495 25.99 -1.49 7.17
C VAL A 495 26.10 -0.12 7.83
N THR A 496 27.06 0.06 8.73
CA THR A 496 27.33 1.34 9.37
C THR A 496 28.81 1.70 9.28
N GLY A 497 29.09 2.99 9.11
CA GLY A 497 30.45 3.47 8.91
C GLY A 497 30.92 3.37 7.45
N LYS A 498 32.18 3.74 7.21
CA LYS A 498 32.81 3.68 5.90
C LYS A 498 33.50 2.33 5.72
N ILE A 499 33.15 1.63 4.67
CA ILE A 499 33.79 0.36 4.30
C ILE A 499 34.91 0.66 3.29
N PRO A 500 36.18 0.36 3.62
CA PRO A 500 37.29 0.63 2.69
C PRO A 500 37.13 -0.11 1.36
N GLY A 501 37.31 0.59 0.28
CA GLY A 501 37.24 0.01 -1.08
C GLY A 501 35.83 -0.14 -1.65
N TYR A 502 34.77 0.18 -0.91
CA TYR A 502 33.39 0.07 -1.39
C TYR A 502 32.56 1.33 -1.15
N THR A 503 31.82 1.75 -2.14
CA THR A 503 30.62 2.57 -1.93
C THR A 503 29.48 1.69 -1.42
N ARG A 504 28.45 2.30 -0.81
CA ARG A 504 27.29 1.53 -0.31
C ARG A 504 26.59 0.74 -1.44
N THR A 505 26.52 1.30 -2.62
CA THR A 505 25.92 0.68 -3.80
C THR A 505 26.77 -0.50 -4.32
N GLN A 506 28.09 -0.34 -4.37
CA GLN A 506 29.01 -1.41 -4.75
C GLN A 506 28.96 -2.57 -3.73
N LEU A 507 28.90 -2.24 -2.45
CA LEU A 507 28.80 -3.25 -1.41
C LEU A 507 27.45 -4.01 -1.49
N ALA A 508 26.36 -3.29 -1.77
CA ALA A 508 25.05 -3.92 -1.97
C ALA A 508 25.06 -4.89 -3.17
N THR A 509 25.69 -4.49 -4.26
CA THR A 509 25.87 -5.34 -5.46
C THR A 509 26.74 -6.56 -5.16
N GLU A 510 27.82 -6.39 -4.40
CA GLU A 510 28.71 -7.49 -4.02
C GLU A 510 27.98 -8.50 -3.12
N LEU A 511 27.32 -8.02 -2.07
CA LEU A 511 26.61 -8.88 -1.11
C LEU A 511 25.36 -9.54 -1.73
N SER A 512 24.73 -8.92 -2.71
CA SER A 512 23.58 -9.52 -3.42
C SER A 512 23.96 -10.79 -4.18
N LYS A 513 25.22 -10.95 -4.60
CA LYS A 513 25.73 -12.19 -5.22
C LYS A 513 25.62 -13.40 -4.28
N TYR A 514 25.62 -13.14 -2.97
CA TYR A 514 25.49 -14.15 -1.91
C TYR A 514 24.05 -14.22 -1.33
N GLY A 515 23.06 -13.57 -1.98
CA GLY A 515 21.69 -13.54 -1.48
C GLY A 515 21.49 -12.70 -0.21
N VAL A 516 22.38 -11.73 0.04
CA VAL A 516 22.35 -10.86 1.22
C VAL A 516 21.71 -9.53 0.87
N GLU A 517 20.68 -9.12 1.61
CA GLU A 517 19.99 -7.83 1.47
C GLU A 517 20.55 -6.81 2.48
N ILE A 518 20.93 -5.61 1.99
CA ILE A 518 21.36 -4.51 2.86
C ILE A 518 20.15 -3.63 3.24
N THR A 519 19.92 -3.49 4.54
CA THR A 519 18.90 -2.60 5.10
C THR A 519 19.48 -1.26 5.54
N ASP A 520 18.64 -0.20 5.52
CA ASP A 520 19.06 1.15 5.88
C ASP A 520 19.20 1.36 7.40
N SER A 521 18.57 0.50 8.21
CA SER A 521 18.60 0.59 9.66
C SER A 521 18.60 -0.79 10.31
N VAL A 522 19.17 -0.86 11.51
CA VAL A 522 19.13 -2.08 12.33
C VAL A 522 17.72 -2.30 12.88
N THR A 523 17.17 -3.47 12.63
CA THR A 523 15.88 -3.92 13.13
C THR A 523 16.02 -5.30 13.78
N LYS A 524 14.97 -5.83 14.39
CA LYS A 524 14.96 -7.21 14.91
C LYS A 524 15.20 -8.29 13.85
N LYS A 525 15.07 -7.94 12.57
CA LYS A 525 15.30 -8.82 11.41
C LYS A 525 16.75 -8.81 10.95
N THR A 526 17.50 -7.80 11.31
CA THR A 526 18.91 -7.67 10.94
C THR A 526 19.69 -8.80 11.60
N GLN A 527 20.30 -9.65 10.80
CA GLN A 527 21.04 -10.83 11.29
C GLN A 527 22.51 -10.50 11.57
N PHE A 528 23.06 -9.53 10.84
CA PHE A 528 24.41 -9.04 11.08
C PHE A 528 24.49 -7.53 10.88
N LEU A 529 25.36 -6.88 11.65
CA LEU A 529 25.80 -5.52 11.36
C LEU A 529 27.22 -5.57 10.80
N ILE A 530 27.43 -5.03 9.60
CA ILE A 530 28.76 -4.90 9.02
C ILE A 530 29.33 -3.54 9.45
N CYS A 531 30.46 -3.59 10.18
CA CYS A 531 31.14 -2.40 10.65
C CYS A 531 32.64 -2.70 10.83
N GLU A 532 33.52 -1.88 10.24
CA GLU A 532 34.97 -2.10 10.27
C GLU A 532 35.62 -1.74 11.62
N GLN A 533 35.01 -0.84 12.38
CA GLN A 533 35.54 -0.36 13.66
C GLN A 533 34.39 -0.10 14.65
N GLN A 534 34.67 -0.15 15.93
CA GLN A 534 33.72 0.26 16.97
C GLN A 534 33.18 1.67 16.66
N SER A 535 31.85 1.81 16.70
CA SER A 535 31.16 3.03 16.29
C SER A 535 30.19 3.49 17.37
N THR A 536 30.04 4.79 17.52
CA THR A 536 29.03 5.41 18.40
C THR A 536 27.69 5.65 17.66
N SER A 537 27.57 5.15 16.41
CA SER A 537 26.38 5.31 15.59
C SER A 537 25.13 4.69 16.23
N SER A 538 23.96 5.23 15.92
CA SER A 538 22.68 4.69 16.38
C SER A 538 22.48 3.23 15.97
N SER A 539 22.91 2.86 14.75
CA SER A 539 22.86 1.48 14.26
C SER A 539 23.77 0.54 15.07
N TYR A 540 24.96 0.98 15.45
CA TYR A 540 25.89 0.18 16.25
C TYR A 540 25.32 -0.10 17.63
N LYS A 541 24.89 0.94 18.36
CA LYS A 541 24.27 0.82 19.69
C LYS A 541 23.03 -0.07 19.68
N LYS A 542 22.21 0.06 18.62
CA LYS A 542 21.00 -0.74 18.47
C LYS A 542 21.31 -2.21 18.18
N ALA A 543 22.38 -2.50 17.44
CA ALA A 543 22.83 -3.87 17.21
C ALA A 543 23.32 -4.52 18.52
N GLU A 544 24.08 -3.79 19.36
CA GLU A 544 24.48 -4.27 20.69
C GLU A 544 23.26 -4.56 21.58
N GLN A 545 22.28 -3.64 21.62
CA GLN A 545 21.04 -3.82 22.40
C GLN A 545 20.22 -5.04 21.97
N LEU A 546 20.23 -5.34 20.67
CA LEU A 546 19.50 -6.46 20.10
C LEU A 546 20.33 -7.75 20.03
N SER A 547 21.58 -7.73 20.57
CA SER A 547 22.54 -8.85 20.51
C SER A 547 22.80 -9.36 19.09
N ILE A 548 22.77 -8.45 18.11
CA ILE A 548 23.06 -8.76 16.70
C ILE A 548 24.58 -8.82 16.52
N PRO A 549 25.13 -9.89 15.92
CA PRO A 549 26.56 -10.00 15.64
C PRO A 549 27.08 -8.85 14.79
N ILE A 550 28.17 -8.23 15.22
CA ILE A 550 28.85 -7.11 14.52
C ILE A 550 30.15 -7.66 13.95
N LEU A 551 30.32 -7.62 12.64
CA LEU A 551 31.48 -8.17 11.95
C LEU A 551 32.08 -7.16 10.95
N PRO A 552 33.43 -7.13 10.79
CA PRO A 552 34.06 -6.51 9.63
C PRO A 552 33.65 -7.23 8.34
N LEU A 553 33.62 -6.51 7.21
CA LEU A 553 33.19 -7.06 5.92
C LEU A 553 33.97 -8.34 5.54
N LYS A 554 35.28 -8.35 5.76
CA LYS A 554 36.12 -9.50 5.42
C LYS A 554 35.68 -10.77 6.16
N LEU A 555 35.45 -10.68 7.45
CA LEU A 555 34.99 -11.83 8.27
C LEU A 555 33.58 -12.25 7.92
N PHE A 556 32.74 -11.31 7.52
CA PHE A 556 31.38 -11.62 7.05
C PHE A 556 31.41 -12.38 5.71
N LEU A 557 32.26 -11.98 4.75
CA LEU A 557 32.42 -12.69 3.49
C LEU A 557 33.01 -14.08 3.67
N GLU A 558 34.05 -14.23 4.50
CA GLU A 558 34.61 -15.54 4.86
C GLU A 558 33.57 -16.48 5.47
N LYS A 559 32.65 -15.94 6.28
CA LYS A 559 31.54 -16.72 6.83
C LYS A 559 30.55 -17.18 5.74
N LEU A 560 30.20 -16.30 4.80
CA LEU A 560 29.30 -16.66 3.68
C LEU A 560 29.90 -17.74 2.78
N GLU A 561 31.21 -17.69 2.54
CA GLU A 561 31.91 -18.69 1.73
C GLU A 561 31.96 -20.06 2.42
N ASN A 562 32.15 -20.09 3.73
CA ASN A 562 32.18 -21.32 4.52
C ASN A 562 30.79 -21.95 4.70
N ASP A 563 29.71 -21.14 4.85
CA ASP A 563 28.33 -21.62 4.97
C ASP A 563 27.76 -22.14 3.61
N ASN A 564 28.36 -21.77 2.47
CA ASN A 564 28.00 -22.29 1.12
C ASN A 564 28.68 -23.64 0.77
N GLN A 565 29.42 -24.26 1.66
CA GLN A 565 30.03 -25.58 1.47
C GLN A 565 29.28 -26.76 2.13
N ILE A 566 28.06 -26.50 2.66
CA ILE A 566 27.19 -27.54 3.24
C ILE A 566 25.93 -27.78 2.38
#